data_d9198886d2b1a9633b3bdffc19f5f8ce
#
_entry.id   d9198886d2b1a9633b3bdffc19f5f8ce
#
_cell.length_a   1.000
_cell.length_b   1.000
_cell.length_c   1.000
_cell.angle_alpha   90.00
_cell.angle_beta   90.00
_cell.angle_gamma   90.00
#
_symmetry.space_group_name_H-M   'P 1'
#
loop_
_entity.id
_entity.type
_entity.pdbx_description
1 polymer ?
#
loop_
_entity_poly.entity_id
_entity_poly.type
_entity_poly.pdbx_seq_one_letter_code
_entity_poly.pdbx_strand_id
1 'polypeptide(L)'
;IALTRQPNRITGIDIEKNLVDRATNLAERNNVTAICDFQRVEPGPLPFEPGSFAIVFSKDSIIHIADKSGLANDVHQLLSPGGWFLASDWLCGYEGEPSAQMQAYINAEGLDFGLAAPEVYQKALEAAGFIDIELEERNTWYRTQARAERDNLAGPLYDELLGQVGEEFLIREIEVWDKMIVVLDSGEHRPTLLRARKRK
;
A
#
# COMPACT_ATOMS: atom_id res chain seq x y z
N ILE A 1 -7.24 -1.22 -12.88
CA ILE A 1 -6.62 -2.44 -13.49
C ILE A 1 -7.63 -3.13 -14.38
N ALA A 2 -8.82 -3.55 -13.87
CA ALA A 2 -9.83 -4.28 -14.64
C ALA A 2 -10.17 -3.62 -15.97
N LEU A 3 -10.49 -2.33 -15.97
CA LEU A 3 -10.89 -1.57 -17.15
C LEU A 3 -9.75 -1.31 -18.15
N THR A 4 -8.51 -1.26 -17.69
CA THR A 4 -7.36 -0.82 -18.50
C THR A 4 -6.45 -1.96 -18.94
N ARG A 5 -6.39 -3.06 -18.19
CA ARG A 5 -5.46 -4.19 -18.42
C ARG A 5 -6.16 -5.50 -18.79
N GLN A 6 -7.47 -5.56 -18.61
CA GLN A 6 -8.34 -6.69 -18.98
C GLN A 6 -7.77 -8.05 -18.54
N PRO A 7 -7.46 -8.26 -17.24
CA PRO A 7 -7.01 -9.54 -16.73
C PRO A 7 -8.15 -10.56 -16.81
N ASN A 8 -7.83 -11.84 -16.80
CA ASN A 8 -8.84 -12.90 -16.79
C ASN A 8 -9.70 -12.86 -15.52
N ARG A 9 -9.06 -12.63 -14.37
CA ARG A 9 -9.73 -12.49 -13.08
C ARG A 9 -8.90 -11.61 -12.13
N ILE A 10 -9.60 -10.90 -11.25
CA ILE A 10 -9.03 -10.17 -10.11
C ILE A 10 -9.78 -10.60 -8.85
N THR A 11 -9.05 -10.99 -7.82
CA THR A 11 -9.61 -11.13 -6.47
C THR A 11 -8.98 -10.05 -5.60
N GLY A 12 -9.80 -9.14 -5.09
CA GLY A 12 -9.41 -8.13 -4.10
C GLY A 12 -9.70 -8.65 -2.69
N ILE A 13 -8.82 -8.36 -1.75
CA ILE A 13 -9.01 -8.73 -0.34
C ILE A 13 -8.80 -7.53 0.57
N ASP A 14 -9.53 -7.49 1.66
CA ASP A 14 -9.36 -6.52 2.73
C ASP A 14 -9.85 -7.13 4.06
N ILE A 15 -9.34 -6.64 5.19
CA ILE A 15 -9.83 -7.02 6.52
C ILE A 15 -11.10 -6.23 6.89
N GLU A 16 -11.29 -5.07 6.30
CA GLU A 16 -12.41 -4.17 6.57
C GLU A 16 -13.61 -4.48 5.65
N LYS A 17 -14.69 -4.98 6.27
CA LYS A 17 -15.91 -5.34 5.54
C LYS A 17 -16.49 -4.17 4.71
N ASN A 18 -16.48 -2.96 5.26
CA ASN A 18 -16.98 -1.77 4.58
C ASN A 18 -16.20 -1.45 3.29
N LEU A 19 -14.89 -1.70 3.26
CA LEU A 19 -14.06 -1.53 2.06
C LEU A 19 -14.36 -2.60 1.02
N VAL A 20 -14.55 -3.85 1.45
CA VAL A 20 -14.98 -4.95 0.56
C VAL A 20 -16.34 -4.65 -0.06
N ASP A 21 -17.32 -4.22 0.74
CA ASP A 21 -18.66 -3.86 0.25
C ASP A 21 -18.60 -2.69 -0.76
N ARG A 22 -17.79 -1.66 -0.45
CA ARG A 22 -17.56 -0.52 -1.35
C ARG A 22 -16.91 -0.92 -2.66
N ALA A 23 -15.89 -1.79 -2.61
CA ALA A 23 -15.22 -2.30 -3.80
C ALA A 23 -16.16 -3.13 -4.69
N THR A 24 -17.00 -3.98 -4.07
CA THR A 24 -18.03 -4.76 -4.75
C THR A 24 -19.04 -3.85 -5.47
N ASN A 25 -19.60 -2.86 -4.77
CA ASN A 25 -20.51 -1.87 -5.37
C ASN A 25 -19.86 -1.09 -6.53
N LEU A 26 -18.56 -0.78 -6.40
CA LEU A 26 -17.84 -0.10 -7.47
C LEU A 26 -17.65 -0.98 -8.70
N ALA A 27 -17.40 -2.28 -8.51
CA ALA A 27 -17.31 -3.24 -9.61
C ALA A 27 -18.65 -3.40 -10.33
N GLU A 28 -19.77 -3.42 -9.62
CA GLU A 28 -21.11 -3.43 -10.19
C GLU A 28 -21.37 -2.20 -11.05
N ARG A 29 -21.11 -1.00 -10.50
CA ARG A 29 -21.27 0.28 -11.22
C ARG A 29 -20.45 0.37 -12.51
N ASN A 30 -19.28 -0.27 -12.51
CA ASN A 30 -18.38 -0.31 -13.67
C ASN A 30 -18.57 -1.53 -14.58
N ASN A 31 -19.55 -2.40 -14.30
CA ASN A 31 -19.86 -3.61 -15.06
C ASN A 31 -18.65 -4.56 -15.22
N VAL A 32 -17.85 -4.73 -14.14
CA VAL A 32 -16.66 -5.60 -14.13
C VAL A 32 -16.76 -6.81 -13.18
N THR A 33 -17.93 -7.08 -12.65
CA THR A 33 -18.18 -8.19 -11.71
C THR A 33 -17.92 -9.57 -12.32
N ALA A 34 -17.94 -9.69 -13.63
CA ALA A 34 -17.61 -10.95 -14.31
C ALA A 34 -16.13 -11.34 -14.15
N ILE A 35 -15.25 -10.37 -13.88
CA ILE A 35 -13.81 -10.58 -13.74
C ILE A 35 -13.24 -10.10 -12.38
N CYS A 36 -14.05 -9.43 -11.56
CA CYS A 36 -13.64 -8.91 -10.25
C CYS A 36 -14.51 -9.50 -9.15
N ASP A 37 -13.90 -10.08 -8.15
CA ASP A 37 -14.53 -10.45 -6.88
C ASP A 37 -13.74 -9.86 -5.71
N PHE A 38 -14.43 -9.62 -4.58
CA PHE A 38 -13.83 -9.05 -3.39
C PHE A 38 -14.22 -9.86 -2.17
N GLN A 39 -13.25 -10.13 -1.30
CA GLN A 39 -13.44 -11.00 -0.14
C GLN A 39 -12.87 -10.34 1.11
N ARG A 40 -13.63 -10.41 2.20
CA ARG A 40 -13.07 -10.11 3.52
C ARG A 40 -12.18 -11.27 3.96
N VAL A 41 -11.01 -10.95 4.47
CA VAL A 41 -10.09 -11.92 5.07
C VAL A 41 -9.79 -11.51 6.51
N GLU A 42 -9.33 -12.47 7.31
CA GLU A 42 -8.79 -12.19 8.64
C GLU A 42 -7.25 -12.08 8.55
N PRO A 43 -6.59 -11.34 9.48
CA PRO A 43 -5.14 -11.33 9.57
C PRO A 43 -4.58 -12.74 9.74
N GLY A 44 -3.56 -13.10 8.97
CA GLY A 44 -2.94 -14.43 8.99
C GLY A 44 -2.90 -15.07 7.61
N PRO A 45 -2.77 -16.41 7.55
CA PRO A 45 -2.66 -17.12 6.28
C PRO A 45 -3.85 -16.85 5.36
N LEU A 46 -3.58 -16.51 4.10
CA LEU A 46 -4.61 -16.17 3.14
C LEU A 46 -5.35 -17.45 2.64
N PRO A 47 -6.68 -17.40 2.49
CA PRO A 47 -7.52 -18.57 2.20
C PRO A 47 -7.53 -18.94 0.70
N PHE A 48 -6.40 -19.04 0.08
CA PHE A 48 -6.27 -19.35 -1.33
C PHE A 48 -5.33 -20.53 -1.55
N GLU A 49 -5.57 -21.29 -2.61
CA GLU A 49 -4.73 -22.42 -3.00
C GLU A 49 -3.33 -21.96 -3.45
N PRO A 50 -2.28 -22.69 -3.08
CA PRO A 50 -0.93 -22.42 -3.56
C PRO A 50 -0.85 -22.37 -5.08
N GLY A 51 -0.10 -21.40 -5.60
CA GLY A 51 0.11 -21.24 -7.04
C GLY A 51 -1.09 -20.75 -7.84
N SER A 52 -2.13 -20.21 -7.18
CA SER A 52 -3.38 -19.82 -7.83
C SER A 52 -3.30 -18.45 -8.53
N PHE A 53 -2.27 -17.66 -8.29
CA PHE A 53 -2.15 -16.31 -8.86
C PHE A 53 -0.89 -16.15 -9.72
N ALA A 54 -1.04 -15.53 -10.89
CA ALA A 54 0.09 -15.11 -11.70
C ALA A 54 0.74 -13.81 -11.20
N ILE A 55 -0.06 -12.96 -10.55
CA ILE A 55 0.38 -11.68 -9.98
C ILE A 55 -0.31 -11.49 -8.63
N VAL A 56 0.46 -11.10 -7.62
CA VAL A 56 -0.03 -10.49 -6.37
C VAL A 56 0.36 -9.02 -6.41
N PHE A 57 -0.61 -8.15 -6.14
CA PHE A 57 -0.41 -6.69 -6.17
C PHE A 57 -0.91 -6.06 -4.87
N SER A 58 -0.12 -5.16 -4.30
CA SER A 58 -0.50 -4.36 -3.14
C SER A 58 -0.20 -2.88 -3.37
N LYS A 59 -1.05 -2.00 -2.84
CA LYS A 59 -0.82 -0.56 -2.81
C LYS A 59 -1.20 -0.01 -1.45
N ASP A 60 -0.23 0.61 -0.76
CA ASP A 60 -0.39 1.31 0.51
C ASP A 60 -1.08 0.46 1.60
N SER A 61 -0.81 -0.85 1.64
CA SER A 61 -1.47 -1.80 2.55
C SER A 61 -0.48 -2.65 3.34
N ILE A 62 0.63 -3.05 2.75
CA ILE A 62 1.60 -3.94 3.43
C ILE A 62 2.41 -3.21 4.51
N ILE A 63 2.37 -1.87 4.54
CA ILE A 63 2.88 -1.06 5.65
C ILE A 63 2.30 -1.48 7.00
N HIS A 64 1.04 -1.92 7.04
CA HIS A 64 0.35 -2.33 8.28
C HIS A 64 0.70 -3.76 8.73
N ILE A 65 1.42 -4.53 7.92
CA ILE A 65 1.82 -5.92 8.24
C ILE A 65 3.22 -5.91 8.84
N ALA A 66 3.32 -6.06 10.15
CA ALA A 66 4.62 -6.04 10.85
C ALA A 66 5.51 -7.24 10.48
N ASP A 67 4.94 -8.44 10.33
CA ASP A 67 5.67 -9.65 9.91
C ASP A 67 5.93 -9.67 8.40
N LYS A 68 7.00 -9.03 7.97
CA LYS A 68 7.42 -9.01 6.56
C LYS A 68 7.86 -10.38 6.06
N SER A 69 8.36 -11.25 6.93
CA SER A 69 8.75 -12.61 6.58
C SER A 69 7.54 -13.50 6.33
N GLY A 70 6.52 -13.42 7.20
CA GLY A 70 5.25 -14.10 6.98
C GLY A 70 4.58 -13.63 5.69
N LEU A 71 4.49 -12.32 5.47
CA LEU A 71 3.97 -11.73 4.22
C LEU A 71 4.69 -12.29 2.99
N ALA A 72 6.03 -12.29 2.98
CA ALA A 72 6.81 -12.77 1.85
C ALA A 72 6.55 -14.25 1.56
N ASN A 73 6.46 -15.08 2.60
CA ASN A 73 6.17 -16.51 2.48
C ASN A 73 4.76 -16.75 1.93
N ASP A 74 3.75 -16.06 2.47
CA ASP A 74 2.36 -16.20 2.02
C ASP A 74 2.22 -15.80 0.55
N VAL A 75 2.76 -14.64 0.17
CA VAL A 75 2.73 -14.18 -1.22
C VAL A 75 3.47 -15.15 -2.15
N HIS A 76 4.65 -15.65 -1.73
CA HIS A 76 5.40 -16.63 -2.52
C HIS A 76 4.61 -17.92 -2.71
N GLN A 77 3.92 -18.41 -1.66
CA GLN A 77 3.09 -19.59 -1.74
C GLN A 77 1.94 -19.43 -2.75
N LEU A 78 1.26 -18.29 -2.72
CA LEU A 78 0.12 -17.99 -3.59
C LEU A 78 0.48 -17.84 -5.07
N LEU A 79 1.69 -17.41 -5.38
CA LEU A 79 2.14 -17.20 -6.75
C LEU A 79 2.38 -18.51 -7.47
N SER A 80 1.94 -18.61 -8.73
CA SER A 80 2.34 -19.66 -9.66
C SER A 80 3.84 -19.56 -10.00
N PRO A 81 4.50 -20.64 -10.46
CA PRO A 81 5.88 -20.57 -10.93
C PRO A 81 6.07 -19.49 -12.00
N GLY A 82 7.04 -18.60 -11.81
CA GLY A 82 7.28 -17.43 -12.67
C GLY A 82 6.39 -16.22 -12.40
N GLY A 83 5.46 -16.30 -11.44
CA GLY A 83 4.56 -15.21 -11.05
C GLY A 83 5.27 -14.05 -10.37
N TRP A 84 4.62 -12.91 -10.32
CA TRP A 84 5.17 -11.64 -9.81
C TRP A 84 4.46 -11.13 -8.57
N PHE A 85 5.24 -10.70 -7.60
CA PHE A 85 4.80 -9.79 -6.53
C PHE A 85 5.16 -8.37 -6.92
N LEU A 86 4.16 -7.48 -6.90
CA LEU A 86 4.29 -6.06 -7.21
C LEU A 86 3.67 -5.25 -6.08
N ALA A 87 4.38 -4.26 -5.55
CA ALA A 87 3.81 -3.36 -4.57
C ALA A 87 4.26 -1.91 -4.77
N SER A 88 3.40 -0.98 -4.34
CA SER A 88 3.73 0.40 -4.05
C SER A 88 3.41 0.62 -2.59
N ASP A 89 4.40 0.91 -1.77
CA ASP A 89 4.21 1.02 -0.32
C ASP A 89 5.23 1.95 0.34
N TRP A 90 5.05 2.15 1.63
CA TRP A 90 5.80 3.05 2.46
C TRP A 90 6.79 2.27 3.34
N LEU A 91 8.08 2.51 3.11
CA LEU A 91 9.16 1.94 3.88
C LEU A 91 9.75 3.01 4.80
N CYS A 92 10.54 2.61 5.80
CA CYS A 92 11.26 3.55 6.63
C CYS A 92 12.73 3.66 6.24
N GLY A 93 13.31 4.85 6.50
CA GLY A 93 14.71 5.14 6.25
C GLY A 93 15.58 5.12 7.51
N TYR A 94 15.13 4.39 8.57
CA TYR A 94 15.81 4.33 9.85
C TYR A 94 15.76 2.91 10.42
N GLU A 95 16.69 2.63 11.32
CA GLU A 95 16.67 1.43 12.16
C GLU A 95 16.32 1.84 13.60
N GLY A 96 15.54 0.99 14.29
CA GLY A 96 15.12 1.25 15.68
C GLY A 96 13.92 2.18 15.76
N GLU A 97 13.92 3.08 16.75
CA GLU A 97 12.79 3.95 17.05
C GLU A 97 12.69 5.12 16.06
N PRO A 98 11.46 5.55 15.69
CA PRO A 98 11.24 6.70 14.84
C PRO A 98 11.66 8.01 15.52
N SER A 99 12.02 9.02 14.73
CA SER A 99 12.22 10.38 15.28
C SER A 99 10.92 10.95 15.86
N ALA A 100 11.03 12.04 16.62
CA ALA A 100 9.86 12.75 17.15
C ALA A 100 8.92 13.23 16.03
N GLN A 101 9.48 13.63 14.88
CA GLN A 101 8.71 14.04 13.71
C GLN A 101 7.97 12.86 13.07
N MET A 102 8.66 11.74 12.93
CA MET A 102 8.03 10.52 12.38
C MET A 102 6.94 9.99 13.32
N GLN A 103 7.17 10.02 14.63
CA GLN A 103 6.15 9.65 15.62
C GLN A 103 4.93 10.59 15.56
N ALA A 104 5.16 11.91 15.37
CA ALA A 104 4.09 12.88 15.24
C ALA A 104 3.25 12.65 13.95
N TYR A 105 3.90 12.22 12.86
CA TYR A 105 3.22 11.83 11.64
C TYR A 105 2.38 10.56 11.85
N ILE A 106 2.97 9.48 12.40
CA ILE A 106 2.27 8.22 12.69
C ILE A 106 1.03 8.46 13.57
N ASN A 107 1.18 9.29 14.61
CA ASN A 107 0.05 9.64 15.48
C ASN A 107 -1.05 10.43 14.77
N ALA A 108 -0.70 11.28 13.82
CA ALA A 108 -1.66 12.07 13.05
C ALA A 108 -2.45 11.22 12.05
N GLU A 109 -1.80 10.21 11.44
CA GLU A 109 -2.49 9.22 10.58
C GLU A 109 -3.50 8.40 11.38
N GLY A 110 -3.20 8.12 12.66
CA GLY A 110 -4.09 7.36 13.54
C GLY A 110 -4.20 5.88 13.17
N LEU A 111 -3.23 5.36 12.43
CA LEU A 111 -3.14 3.96 11.98
C LEU A 111 -1.89 3.31 12.57
N ASP A 112 -1.97 2.01 12.84
CA ASP A 112 -0.81 1.21 13.25
C ASP A 112 0.07 0.93 12.02
N PHE A 113 1.31 1.40 12.07
CA PHE A 113 2.30 1.13 11.04
C PHE A 113 3.29 0.04 11.49
N GLY A 114 3.39 -1.01 10.69
CA GLY A 114 4.48 -1.99 10.78
C GLY A 114 5.64 -1.61 9.84
N LEU A 115 6.13 -0.36 9.95
CA LEU A 115 7.20 0.16 9.11
C LEU A 115 8.44 -0.71 9.18
N ALA A 116 9.09 -0.91 8.04
CA ALA A 116 10.35 -1.63 7.93
C ALA A 116 11.25 -0.98 6.87
N ALA A 117 12.56 -1.07 7.10
CA ALA A 117 13.55 -0.59 6.15
C ALA A 117 13.63 -1.49 4.90
N PRO A 118 14.11 -0.98 3.75
CA PRO A 118 14.25 -1.76 2.52
C PRO A 118 15.00 -3.08 2.70
N GLU A 119 16.02 -3.10 3.56
CA GLU A 119 16.83 -4.28 3.85
C GLU A 119 16.03 -5.41 4.52
N VAL A 120 15.00 -5.07 5.30
CA VAL A 120 14.10 -6.06 5.93
C VAL A 120 13.23 -6.71 4.85
N TYR A 121 12.66 -5.92 3.95
CA TYR A 121 11.90 -6.44 2.80
C TYR A 121 12.77 -7.30 1.89
N GLN A 122 13.98 -6.82 1.54
CA GLN A 122 14.92 -7.56 0.72
C GLN A 122 15.22 -8.94 1.32
N LYS A 123 15.61 -9.00 2.60
CA LYS A 123 15.92 -10.24 3.31
C LYS A 123 14.71 -11.18 3.39
N ALA A 124 13.52 -10.64 3.67
CA ALA A 124 12.30 -11.43 3.75
C ALA A 124 11.96 -12.08 2.41
N LEU A 125 12.05 -11.32 1.31
CA LEU A 125 11.80 -11.81 -0.04
C LEU A 125 12.83 -12.85 -0.47
N GLU A 126 14.13 -12.61 -0.22
CA GLU A 126 15.20 -13.57 -0.50
C GLU A 126 15.00 -14.90 0.25
N ALA A 127 14.68 -14.80 1.56
CA ALA A 127 14.44 -15.96 2.41
C ALA A 127 13.22 -16.78 1.96
N ALA A 128 12.17 -16.12 1.45
CA ALA A 128 11.00 -16.76 0.87
C ALA A 128 11.28 -17.42 -0.50
N GLY A 129 12.43 -17.18 -1.13
CA GLY A 129 12.83 -17.76 -2.41
C GLY A 129 12.51 -16.93 -3.65
N PHE A 130 12.18 -15.66 -3.48
CA PHE A 130 12.03 -14.74 -4.60
C PHE A 130 13.36 -14.47 -5.30
N ILE A 131 13.28 -14.19 -6.58
CA ILE A 131 14.37 -13.72 -7.46
C ILE A 131 13.95 -12.43 -8.15
N ASP A 132 14.89 -11.78 -8.85
CA ASP A 132 14.64 -10.52 -9.58
C ASP A 132 14.00 -9.45 -8.67
N ILE A 133 14.49 -9.36 -7.41
CA ILE A 133 13.99 -8.43 -6.40
C ILE A 133 14.51 -7.04 -6.72
N GLU A 134 13.62 -6.08 -6.78
CA GLU A 134 13.94 -4.67 -6.98
C GLU A 134 13.08 -3.79 -6.07
N LEU A 135 13.74 -2.89 -5.37
CA LEU A 135 13.14 -1.87 -4.51
C LEU A 135 13.54 -0.50 -5.07
N GLU A 136 12.62 0.19 -5.72
CA GLU A 136 12.85 1.51 -6.31
C GLU A 136 12.28 2.60 -5.39
N GLU A 137 13.15 3.33 -4.72
CA GLU A 137 12.75 4.47 -3.90
C GLU A 137 12.23 5.62 -4.76
N ARG A 138 11.09 6.17 -4.38
CA ARG A 138 10.41 7.25 -5.10
C ARG A 138 10.38 8.57 -4.30
N ASN A 139 11.16 8.70 -3.24
CA ASN A 139 11.11 9.83 -2.32
C ASN A 139 11.28 11.18 -3.04
N THR A 140 12.28 11.33 -3.92
CA THR A 140 12.52 12.58 -4.65
C THR A 140 11.30 13.03 -5.47
N TRP A 141 10.63 12.09 -6.15
CA TRP A 141 9.42 12.38 -6.90
C TRP A 141 8.25 12.68 -5.96
N TYR A 142 8.07 11.86 -4.91
CA TYR A 142 6.91 11.96 -4.04
C TYR A 142 6.93 13.24 -3.19
N ARG A 143 8.08 13.73 -2.78
CA ARG A 143 8.23 15.04 -2.11
C ARG A 143 7.60 16.19 -2.89
N THR A 144 7.70 16.15 -4.21
CA THR A 144 7.05 17.13 -5.09
C THR A 144 5.54 16.92 -5.15
N GLN A 145 5.11 15.66 -5.28
CA GLN A 145 3.68 15.33 -5.33
C GLN A 145 2.98 15.65 -4.00
N ALA A 146 3.59 15.29 -2.86
CA ALA A 146 3.03 15.56 -1.54
C ALA A 146 2.73 17.06 -1.32
N ARG A 147 3.64 17.93 -1.75
CA ARG A 147 3.42 19.40 -1.68
C ARG A 147 2.29 19.84 -2.60
N ALA A 148 2.26 19.33 -3.83
CA ALA A 148 1.19 19.66 -4.78
C ALA A 148 -0.19 19.20 -4.27
N GLU A 149 -0.28 18.01 -3.70
CA GLU A 149 -1.52 17.48 -3.13
C GLU A 149 -1.96 18.29 -1.90
N ARG A 150 -1.04 18.57 -0.98
CA ARG A 150 -1.28 19.42 0.18
C ARG A 150 -1.78 20.82 -0.23
N ASP A 151 -1.12 21.46 -1.21
CA ASP A 151 -1.48 22.79 -1.68
C ASP A 151 -2.83 22.81 -2.41
N ASN A 152 -3.19 21.73 -3.11
CA ASN A 152 -4.53 21.56 -3.70
C ASN A 152 -5.60 21.46 -2.61
N LEU A 153 -5.35 20.68 -1.55
CA LEU A 153 -6.29 20.55 -0.42
C LEU A 153 -6.49 21.87 0.32
N ALA A 154 -5.43 22.63 0.54
CA ALA A 154 -5.48 23.91 1.23
C ALA A 154 -5.84 25.10 0.32
N GLY A 155 -6.07 24.89 -0.96
CA GLY A 155 -6.28 25.92 -1.97
C GLY A 155 -7.40 25.59 -2.96
N PRO A 156 -7.09 25.24 -4.23
CA PRO A 156 -8.10 25.14 -5.27
C PRO A 156 -9.24 24.17 -5.02
N LEU A 157 -9.00 23.09 -4.25
CA LEU A 157 -10.00 22.07 -3.94
C LEU A 157 -10.70 22.27 -2.60
N TYR A 158 -10.29 23.27 -1.80
CA TYR A 158 -10.76 23.44 -0.42
C TYR A 158 -12.28 23.54 -0.34
N ASP A 159 -12.88 24.47 -1.07
CA ASP A 159 -14.34 24.74 -1.01
C ASP A 159 -15.15 23.54 -1.52
N GLU A 160 -14.68 22.86 -2.55
CA GLU A 160 -15.33 21.66 -3.10
C GLU A 160 -15.30 20.51 -2.09
N LEU A 161 -14.14 20.24 -1.51
CA LEU A 161 -13.95 19.16 -0.55
C LEU A 161 -14.63 19.45 0.79
N LEU A 162 -14.64 20.71 1.23
CA LEU A 162 -15.35 21.14 2.42
C LEU A 162 -16.81 20.68 2.41
N GLY A 163 -17.49 20.82 1.26
CA GLY A 163 -18.87 20.35 1.09
C GLY A 163 -19.04 18.83 1.07
N GLN A 164 -17.98 18.08 0.79
CA GLN A 164 -18.03 16.63 0.66
C GLN A 164 -17.64 15.90 1.96
N VAL A 165 -16.60 16.37 2.66
CA VAL A 165 -15.99 15.66 3.79
C VAL A 165 -16.08 16.41 5.12
N GLY A 166 -16.44 17.69 5.11
CA GLY A 166 -16.54 18.58 6.28
C GLY A 166 -15.19 19.22 6.69
N GLU A 167 -15.29 20.32 7.43
CA GLU A 167 -14.14 21.16 7.77
C GLU A 167 -13.13 20.47 8.69
N GLU A 168 -13.61 19.80 9.72
CA GLU A 168 -12.75 19.11 10.69
C GLU A 168 -11.88 18.04 10.03
N PHE A 169 -12.48 17.25 9.14
CA PHE A 169 -11.74 16.24 8.38
C PHE A 169 -10.70 16.87 7.46
N LEU A 170 -11.08 17.92 6.73
CA LEU A 170 -10.20 18.57 5.76
C LEU A 170 -9.00 19.25 6.43
N ILE A 171 -9.22 19.93 7.57
CA ILE A 171 -8.12 20.53 8.35
C ILE A 171 -7.17 19.44 8.85
N ARG A 172 -7.70 18.34 9.38
CA ARG A 172 -6.88 17.22 9.85
C ARG A 172 -6.03 16.63 8.71
N GLU A 173 -6.61 16.41 7.53
CA GLU A 173 -5.87 15.90 6.38
C GLU A 173 -4.73 16.84 5.95
N ILE A 174 -4.97 18.14 5.91
CA ILE A 174 -3.92 19.13 5.61
C ILE A 174 -2.77 19.04 6.63
N GLU A 175 -3.07 18.89 7.92
CA GLU A 175 -2.07 18.72 8.97
C GLU A 175 -1.29 17.40 8.83
N VAL A 176 -1.94 16.31 8.42
CA VAL A 176 -1.29 15.02 8.12
C VAL A 176 -0.31 15.18 6.98
N TRP A 177 -0.72 15.84 5.89
CA TRP A 177 0.16 16.13 4.76
C TRP A 177 1.36 17.01 5.14
N ASP A 178 1.16 18.04 5.98
CA ASP A 178 2.26 18.87 6.47
C ASP A 178 3.29 18.04 7.25
N LYS A 179 2.85 17.13 8.11
CA LYS A 179 3.74 16.22 8.86
C LYS A 179 4.41 15.19 7.94
N MET A 180 3.68 14.63 6.97
CA MET A 180 4.23 13.72 5.97
C MET A 180 5.37 14.37 5.18
N ILE A 181 5.20 15.63 4.76
CA ILE A 181 6.24 16.36 4.03
C ILE A 181 7.53 16.46 4.85
N VAL A 182 7.44 16.69 6.16
CA VAL A 182 8.62 16.75 7.04
C VAL A 182 9.39 15.42 7.05
N VAL A 183 8.68 14.29 7.19
CA VAL A 183 9.32 12.96 7.24
C VAL A 183 9.75 12.43 5.87
N LEU A 184 9.16 12.93 4.80
CA LEU A 184 9.67 12.73 3.44
C LEU A 184 10.97 13.51 3.21
N ASP A 185 11.05 14.75 3.69
CA ASP A 185 12.23 15.60 3.55
C ASP A 185 13.42 15.08 4.35
N SER A 186 13.18 14.52 5.54
CA SER A 186 14.23 13.87 6.33
C SER A 186 14.70 12.54 5.74
N GLY A 187 13.90 11.93 4.85
CA GLY A 187 14.15 10.59 4.31
C GLY A 187 13.76 9.46 5.25
N GLU A 188 13.05 9.74 6.33
CA GLU A 188 12.53 8.70 7.24
C GLU A 188 11.33 7.95 6.65
N HIS A 189 10.52 8.61 5.82
CA HIS A 189 9.38 8.02 5.13
C HIS A 189 9.71 7.82 3.65
N ARG A 190 9.71 6.57 3.17
CA ARG A 190 10.23 6.22 1.85
C ARG A 190 9.18 5.51 1.00
N PRO A 191 8.43 6.25 0.16
CA PRO A 191 7.58 5.62 -0.84
C PRO A 191 8.43 4.81 -1.81
N THR A 192 8.13 3.52 -1.94
CA THR A 192 8.95 2.57 -2.66
C THR A 192 8.10 1.69 -3.56
N LEU A 193 8.53 1.51 -4.80
CA LEU A 193 8.01 0.46 -5.68
C LEU A 193 8.82 -0.81 -5.45
N LEU A 194 8.11 -1.92 -5.26
CA LEU A 194 8.67 -3.24 -5.05
C LEU A 194 8.23 -4.16 -6.18
N ARG A 195 9.18 -4.92 -6.72
CA ARG A 195 8.86 -6.09 -7.53
C ARG A 195 9.75 -7.27 -7.16
N ALA A 196 9.19 -8.46 -7.22
CA ALA A 196 9.91 -9.70 -6.98
C ALA A 196 9.23 -10.83 -7.75
N ARG A 197 9.99 -11.83 -8.20
CA ARG A 197 9.48 -12.93 -9.02
C ARG A 197 9.68 -14.27 -8.33
N LYS A 198 8.66 -15.12 -8.34
CA LYS A 198 8.80 -16.53 -7.98
C LYS A 198 9.55 -17.28 -9.09
N ARG A 199 10.51 -18.11 -8.70
CA ARG A 199 11.25 -18.95 -9.67
C ARG A 199 10.28 -19.85 -10.45
N LYS A 200 10.62 -20.14 -11.73
CA LYS A 200 9.88 -21.09 -12.57
C LYS A 200 10.02 -22.53 -12.07
#